data_123bfe6fc2cb3dbd6701cf2f0cb7ba67
#
_entry.id   123bfe6fc2cb3dbd6701cf2f0cb7ba67
#
_cell.length_a   1.000
_cell.length_b   1.000
_cell.length_c   1.000
_cell.angle_alpha   90.00
_cell.angle_beta   90.00
_cell.angle_gamma   90.00
#
_symmetry.space_group_name_H-M   'P 1'
#
loop_
_entity.id
_entity.type
_entity.pdbx_description
1 polymer ?
#
loop_
_entity_poly.entity_id
_entity_poly.type
_entity_poly.pdbx_seq_one_letter_code
_entity_poly.pdbx_strand_id
1 'polypeptide(L)'
;MLEVQNLSYSTKTFSMENVSFSLDDGYLMTLLGRNGAGKTTLFDLVYGRIEPLSGKVLWNDIDVTGMKAIDILYHDEVAYVGGRSWCIGGIRADENIRLLSCLYSRWDQKHFDEMLEMM
;
A
#
# COMPACT_ATOMS: atom_id res chain seq x y z
N MET A 1 2.20 8.55 10.77
CA MET A 1 2.97 9.38 9.80
C MET A 1 3.71 8.50 8.81
N LEU A 2 3.67 8.81 7.50
CA LEU A 2 4.51 8.20 6.47
C LEU A 2 5.64 9.15 6.10
N GLU A 3 6.88 8.66 6.05
CA GLU A 3 8.02 9.43 5.57
C GLU A 3 8.81 8.63 4.52
N VAL A 4 9.12 9.27 3.41
CA VAL A 4 9.94 8.72 2.32
C VAL A 4 11.17 9.59 2.17
N GLN A 5 12.36 8.99 2.26
CA GLN A 5 13.65 9.67 2.26
C GLN A 5 14.53 9.19 1.12
N ASN A 6 14.84 10.07 0.17
CA ASN A 6 15.77 9.87 -0.94
C ASN A 6 15.55 8.54 -1.69
N LEU A 7 14.30 8.15 -1.86
CA LEU A 7 13.93 6.90 -2.49
C LEU A 7 14.31 6.91 -3.97
N SER A 8 15.04 5.88 -4.39
CA SER A 8 15.46 5.73 -5.79
C SER A 8 15.18 4.32 -6.28
N TYR A 9 14.76 4.22 -7.53
CA TYR A 9 14.46 2.97 -8.21
C TYR A 9 14.71 3.10 -9.70
N SER A 10 15.24 2.07 -10.34
CA SER A 10 15.51 2.07 -11.77
C SER A 10 15.26 0.71 -12.39
N THR A 11 14.74 0.74 -13.60
CA THR A 11 14.64 -0.41 -14.52
C THR A 11 15.29 -0.06 -15.84
N LYS A 12 15.27 -0.98 -16.81
CA LYS A 12 15.81 -0.71 -18.16
C LYS A 12 15.11 0.45 -18.88
N THR A 13 13.87 0.76 -18.52
CA THR A 13 13.02 1.73 -19.25
C THR A 13 12.50 2.86 -18.37
N PHE A 14 12.77 2.83 -17.07
CA PHE A 14 12.24 3.81 -16.12
C PHE A 14 13.22 4.07 -14.98
N SER A 15 13.40 5.32 -14.60
CA SER A 15 14.20 5.75 -13.47
C SER A 15 13.43 6.75 -12.61
N MET A 16 13.56 6.59 -11.30
CA MET A 16 13.05 7.49 -10.26
C MET A 16 14.20 7.74 -9.29
N GLU A 17 14.52 8.99 -9.00
CA GLU A 17 15.70 9.34 -8.22
C GLU A 17 15.36 10.34 -7.11
N ASN A 18 15.88 10.08 -5.92
CA ASN A 18 15.85 11.00 -4.77
C ASN A 18 14.44 11.52 -4.40
N VAL A 19 13.43 10.68 -4.49
CA VAL A 19 12.07 11.07 -4.10
C VAL A 19 11.97 11.14 -2.58
N SER A 20 11.57 12.29 -2.07
CA SER A 20 11.37 12.51 -0.64
C SER A 20 10.06 13.26 -0.41
N PHE A 21 9.29 12.81 0.55
CA PHE A 21 8.07 13.48 1.03
C PHE A 21 7.67 12.93 2.40
N SER A 22 6.79 13.63 3.08
CA SER A 22 6.14 13.15 4.31
C SER A 22 4.63 13.37 4.25
N LEU A 23 3.90 12.51 4.92
CA LEU A 23 2.45 12.60 5.08
C LEU A 23 2.12 12.37 6.55
N ASP A 24 1.67 13.42 7.21
CA ASP A 24 1.25 13.35 8.61
C ASP A 24 -0.14 12.71 8.73
N ASP A 25 -0.45 12.23 9.93
CA ASP A 25 -1.75 11.65 10.24
C ASP A 25 -2.86 12.70 10.09
N GLY A 26 -3.99 12.27 9.55
CA GLY A 26 -5.13 13.14 9.30
C GLY A 26 -5.06 13.96 8.00
N TYR A 27 -3.96 13.86 7.24
CA TYR A 27 -3.83 14.54 5.95
C TYR A 27 -4.05 13.60 4.77
N LEU A 28 -4.53 14.17 3.67
CA LEU A 28 -4.67 13.51 2.38
C LEU A 28 -3.63 14.05 1.41
N MET A 29 -2.84 13.15 0.81
CA MET A 29 -1.88 13.49 -0.24
C MET A 29 -2.35 12.91 -1.58
N THR A 30 -2.30 13.71 -2.63
CA THR A 30 -2.61 13.29 -4.00
C THR A 30 -1.37 13.27 -4.86
N LEU A 31 -1.10 12.14 -5.50
CA LEU A 31 0.00 11.99 -6.47
C LEU A 31 -0.54 12.17 -7.90
N LEU A 32 -0.17 13.28 -8.53
CA LEU A 32 -0.59 13.63 -9.89
C LEU A 32 0.54 13.36 -10.89
N GLY A 33 0.18 12.95 -12.09
CA GLY A 33 1.13 12.71 -13.17
C GLY A 33 0.51 11.94 -14.34
N ARG A 34 1.18 11.99 -15.48
CA ARG A 34 0.75 11.26 -16.70
C ARG A 34 0.80 9.75 -16.47
N ASN A 35 0.12 8.98 -17.34
CA ASN A 35 0.26 7.54 -17.35
C ASN A 35 1.70 7.16 -17.66
N GLY A 36 2.26 6.21 -16.94
CA GLY A 36 3.67 5.84 -17.04
C GLY A 36 4.66 6.71 -16.25
N ALA A 37 4.22 7.76 -15.56
CA ALA A 37 5.10 8.62 -14.77
C ALA A 37 5.67 7.97 -13.50
N GLY A 38 5.31 6.70 -13.20
CA GLY A 38 5.85 5.97 -12.05
C GLY A 38 5.01 6.04 -10.79
N LYS A 39 3.78 6.56 -10.85
CA LYS A 39 2.88 6.64 -9.67
C LYS A 39 2.67 5.27 -9.01
N THR A 40 2.30 4.27 -9.79
CA THR A 40 2.11 2.89 -9.29
C THR A 40 3.41 2.31 -8.75
N THR A 41 4.53 2.57 -9.41
CA THR A 41 5.86 2.15 -8.96
C THR A 41 6.20 2.76 -7.59
N LEU A 42 5.91 4.04 -7.38
CA LEU A 42 6.12 4.69 -6.09
C LEU A 42 5.25 4.05 -4.99
N PHE A 43 3.97 3.78 -5.28
CA PHE A 43 3.12 3.06 -4.32
C PHE A 43 3.63 1.65 -4.03
N ASP A 44 4.08 0.91 -5.04
CA ASP A 44 4.62 -0.43 -4.87
C ASP A 44 5.92 -0.44 -4.06
N LEU A 45 6.76 0.60 -4.18
CA LEU A 45 7.96 0.82 -3.35
C LEU A 45 7.59 1.12 -1.88
N VAL A 46 6.67 2.07 -1.67
CA VAL A 46 6.23 2.49 -0.33
C VAL A 46 5.54 1.35 0.40
N TYR A 47 4.84 0.49 -0.34
CA TYR A 47 4.12 -0.66 0.21
C TYR A 47 4.96 -1.94 0.29
N GLY A 48 6.24 -1.90 -0.07
CA GLY A 48 7.14 -3.06 0.01
C GLY A 48 6.86 -4.18 -1.00
N ARG A 49 6.19 -3.88 -2.13
CA ARG A 49 6.01 -4.85 -3.23
C ARG A 49 7.23 -5.00 -4.10
N ILE A 50 7.97 -3.92 -4.24
CA ILE A 50 9.26 -3.87 -4.93
C ILE A 50 10.28 -3.21 -4.02
N GLU A 51 11.53 -3.64 -4.11
CA GLU A 51 12.61 -3.15 -3.28
C GLU A 51 13.28 -1.92 -3.95
N PRO A 52 13.52 -0.82 -3.22
CA PRO A 52 14.23 0.33 -3.76
C PRO A 52 15.72 0.04 -3.92
N LEU A 53 16.37 0.75 -4.83
CA LEU A 53 17.84 0.72 -4.97
C LEU A 53 18.52 1.48 -3.82
N SER A 54 17.90 2.54 -3.34
CA SER A 54 18.38 3.33 -2.21
C SER A 54 17.24 4.16 -1.61
N GLY A 55 17.51 4.76 -0.45
CA GLY A 55 16.53 5.54 0.30
C GLY A 55 15.82 4.72 1.37
N LYS A 56 14.86 5.35 2.04
CA LYS A 56 14.12 4.76 3.14
C LYS A 56 12.64 5.07 3.07
N VAL A 57 11.85 4.14 3.58
CA VAL A 57 10.42 4.31 3.85
C VAL A 57 10.19 4.04 5.33
N LEU A 58 9.61 5.01 6.02
CA LEU A 58 9.28 4.90 7.43
C LEU A 58 7.76 5.02 7.64
N TRP A 59 7.20 4.12 8.41
CA TRP A 59 5.83 4.18 8.90
C TRP A 59 5.87 4.35 10.43
N ASN A 60 5.36 5.49 10.93
CA ASN A 60 5.40 5.83 12.35
C ASN A 60 6.80 5.63 12.97
N ASP A 61 7.82 6.21 12.31
CA ASP A 61 9.24 6.11 12.68
C ASP A 61 9.86 4.70 12.57
N ILE A 62 9.10 3.70 12.13
CA ILE A 62 9.61 2.35 11.89
C ILE A 62 10.10 2.26 10.45
N ASP A 63 11.37 1.90 10.27
CA ASP A 63 11.94 1.65 8.94
C ASP A 63 11.40 0.34 8.38
N VAL A 64 10.57 0.46 7.36
CA VAL A 64 9.94 -0.68 6.65
C VAL A 64 10.60 -0.96 5.30
N THR A 65 11.72 -0.31 5.01
CA THR A 65 12.44 -0.46 3.75
C THR A 65 12.87 -1.91 3.55
N GLY A 66 12.46 -2.52 2.44
CA GLY A 66 12.75 -3.92 2.15
C GLY A 66 11.90 -4.94 2.92
N MET A 67 11.00 -4.53 3.79
CA MET A 67 10.00 -5.42 4.35
C MET A 67 9.02 -5.88 3.26
N LYS A 68 8.60 -7.13 3.33
CA LYS A 68 7.58 -7.63 2.40
C LYS A 68 6.24 -6.99 2.72
N ALA A 69 5.43 -6.74 1.68
CA ALA A 69 4.10 -6.16 1.82
C ALA A 69 3.21 -6.89 2.85
N ILE A 70 3.37 -8.19 2.99
CA ILE A 70 2.64 -8.99 3.98
C ILE A 70 3.05 -8.62 5.42
N ASP A 71 4.33 -8.36 5.65
CA ASP A 71 4.83 -8.00 6.98
C ASP A 71 4.35 -6.60 7.37
N ILE A 72 4.24 -5.67 6.39
CA ILE A 72 3.69 -4.32 6.59
C ILE A 72 2.20 -4.39 6.94
N LEU A 73 1.43 -5.28 6.30
CA LEU A 73 0.02 -5.53 6.63
C LEU A 73 -0.19 -6.03 8.06
N TYR A 74 0.73 -6.87 8.58
CA TYR A 74 0.63 -7.38 9.96
C TYR A 74 0.79 -6.30 11.03
N HIS A 75 1.34 -5.14 10.69
CA HIS A 75 1.39 -4.01 11.62
C HIS A 75 0.06 -3.25 11.74
N ASP A 76 -1.01 -3.69 11.05
CA ASP A 76 -2.39 -3.16 11.11
C ASP A 76 -2.57 -1.65 10.86
N GLU A 77 -1.53 -0.97 10.40
CA GLU A 77 -1.53 0.48 10.25
C GLU A 77 -1.68 0.94 8.80
N VAL A 78 -1.52 0.01 7.86
CA VAL A 78 -1.47 0.32 6.43
C VAL A 78 -2.42 -0.57 5.64
N ALA A 79 -3.33 0.05 4.91
CA ALA A 79 -4.18 -0.63 3.93
C ALA A 79 -3.84 -0.16 2.52
N TYR A 80 -3.77 -1.09 1.57
CA TYR A 80 -3.55 -0.79 0.16
C TYR A 80 -4.78 -1.14 -0.65
N VAL A 81 -5.35 -0.14 -1.33
CA VAL A 81 -6.44 -0.32 -2.29
C VAL A 81 -5.91 -0.02 -3.68
N GLY A 82 -5.68 -1.03 -4.47
CA GLY A 82 -5.11 -0.91 -5.82
C GLY A 82 -6.10 -1.20 -6.94
N GLY A 83 -5.71 -0.84 -8.16
CA GLY A 83 -6.50 -1.10 -9.37
C GLY A 83 -6.55 -2.58 -9.80
N ARG A 84 -5.79 -3.46 -9.17
CA ARG A 84 -5.88 -4.91 -9.38
C ARG A 84 -6.74 -5.53 -8.30
N SER A 85 -7.67 -6.40 -8.70
CA SER A 85 -8.50 -7.14 -7.76
C SER A 85 -7.61 -7.99 -6.84
N TRP A 86 -7.81 -7.85 -5.53
CA TRP A 86 -7.27 -8.76 -4.52
C TRP A 86 -8.11 -10.04 -4.41
N CYS A 87 -9.22 -10.08 -5.11
CA CYS A 87 -10.10 -11.24 -5.12
C CYS A 87 -9.45 -12.40 -5.85
N ILE A 88 -9.49 -13.55 -5.22
CA ILE A 88 -9.09 -14.81 -5.85
C ILE A 88 -10.18 -15.16 -6.86
N GLY A 89 -9.77 -15.31 -8.13
CA GLY A 89 -10.69 -15.73 -9.18
C GLY A 89 -11.19 -17.15 -8.96
N GLY A 90 -12.44 -17.39 -9.35
CA GLY A 90 -13.05 -18.73 -9.27
C GLY A 90 -13.70 -19.09 -7.94
N ILE A 91 -13.60 -18.24 -6.92
CA ILE A 91 -14.36 -18.39 -5.67
C ILE A 91 -15.37 -17.24 -5.50
N ARG A 92 -16.35 -17.45 -4.64
CA ARG A 92 -17.44 -16.48 -4.42
C ARG A 92 -16.94 -15.24 -3.68
N ALA A 93 -17.70 -14.15 -3.77
CA ALA A 93 -17.37 -12.89 -3.10
C ALA A 93 -17.33 -13.03 -1.57
N ASP A 94 -18.28 -13.76 -0.99
CA ASP A 94 -18.34 -14.05 0.44
C ASP A 94 -17.14 -14.89 0.93
N GLU A 95 -16.66 -15.81 0.13
CA GLU A 95 -15.44 -16.58 0.42
C GLU A 95 -14.19 -15.69 0.37
N ASN A 96 -14.09 -14.78 -0.63
CA ASN A 96 -13.03 -13.79 -0.70
C ASN A 96 -13.01 -12.88 0.54
N ILE A 97 -14.19 -12.40 0.98
CA ILE A 97 -14.32 -11.56 2.18
C ILE A 97 -13.84 -12.31 3.41
N ARG A 98 -14.23 -13.58 3.57
CA ARG A 98 -13.77 -14.41 4.70
C ARG A 98 -12.27 -14.61 4.72
N LEU A 99 -11.64 -14.80 3.56
CA LEU A 99 -10.18 -14.89 3.46
C LEU A 99 -9.51 -13.55 3.81
N LEU A 100 -10.02 -12.44 3.30
CA LEU A 100 -9.50 -11.12 3.62
C LEU A 100 -9.68 -10.77 5.11
N SER A 101 -10.81 -11.11 5.71
CA SER A 101 -11.05 -10.85 7.12
C SER A 101 -10.03 -11.52 8.05
N CYS A 102 -9.48 -12.67 7.64
CA CYS A 102 -8.44 -13.35 8.41
C CYS A 102 -7.07 -12.63 8.37
N LEU A 103 -6.85 -11.71 7.42
CA LEU A 103 -5.60 -10.97 7.29
C LEU A 103 -5.57 -9.69 8.13
N TYR A 104 -6.72 -9.25 8.63
CA TYR A 104 -6.83 -8.00 9.40
C TYR A 104 -7.27 -8.31 10.83
N SER A 105 -6.44 -8.03 11.81
CA SER A 105 -6.73 -8.28 13.23
C SER A 105 -7.87 -7.41 13.77
N ARG A 106 -8.11 -6.25 13.14
CA ARG A 106 -9.18 -5.30 13.47
C ARG A 106 -10.39 -5.41 12.55
N TRP A 107 -10.59 -6.56 11.90
CA TRP A 107 -11.77 -6.74 11.05
C TRP A 107 -13.06 -6.64 11.86
N ASP A 108 -13.94 -5.73 11.47
CA ASP A 108 -15.28 -5.55 12.03
C ASP A 108 -16.32 -6.00 11.01
N GLN A 109 -16.82 -7.21 11.18
CA GLN A 109 -17.82 -7.80 10.28
C GLN A 109 -19.13 -7.00 10.30
N LYS A 110 -19.54 -6.50 11.48
CA LYS A 110 -20.77 -5.73 11.60
C LYS A 110 -20.69 -4.41 10.81
N HIS A 111 -19.60 -3.70 10.97
CA HIS A 111 -19.37 -2.46 10.22
C HIS A 111 -19.27 -2.71 8.71
N PHE A 112 -18.65 -3.81 8.31
CA PHE A 112 -18.59 -4.21 6.90
C PHE A 112 -19.98 -4.50 6.33
N ASP A 113 -20.85 -5.22 7.05
CA ASP A 113 -22.22 -5.55 6.63
C ASP A 113 -23.08 -4.27 6.53
N GLU A 114 -22.96 -3.34 7.50
CA GLU A 114 -23.60 -2.01 7.45
C GLU A 114 -23.19 -1.20 6.22
N MET A 115 -21.92 -1.24 5.83
CA MET A 115 -21.43 -0.58 4.62
C MET A 115 -22.00 -1.19 3.34
N LEU A 116 -22.14 -2.52 3.28
CA LEU A 116 -22.74 -3.20 2.13
C LEU A 116 -24.21 -2.83 1.95
N GLU A 117 -24.95 -2.66 3.05
CA GLU A 117 -26.37 -2.25 3.00
C GLU A 117 -26.56 -0.80 2.50
N MET A 118 -25.53 0.04 2.61
CA MET A 118 -25.56 1.43 2.13
C MET A 118 -25.25 1.56 0.62
N MET A 119 -24.74 0.53 -0.04
CA MET A 119 -24.36 0.53 -1.46
C MET A 119 -25.48 0.03 -2.36
#